data_cb551f4225e82c5fdf6e78bd5b937a62
#
_entry.id   cb551f4225e82c5fdf6e78bd5b937a62
#
_cell.length_a   1.000
_cell.length_b   1.000
_cell.length_c   1.000
_cell.angle_alpha   90.00
_cell.angle_beta   90.00
_cell.angle_gamma   90.00
#
_symmetry.space_group_name_H-M   'P 1'
#
loop_
_entity.id
_entity.type
_entity.pdbx_description
1 polymer ?
#
loop_
_entity_poly.entity_id
_entity_poly.type
_entity_poly.pdbx_seq_one_letter_code
_entity_poly.pdbx_strand_id
1 'polypeptide(L)'
;MSVVTCSSRGRRRLVGSILGLRPLPLHAEYCVAKSGLRSLAGVLRRELAGQGIGVLLPTLGPVESEFWTALVEGERPAWSRGRGMPPKRVAELILSGLERRTAEVVPGWQAKGYAWLARWLPGAIDRWAAARWQPDRPGTGKTGDVFCR
;
A
#
# COMPACT_ATOMS: atom_id res chain seq x y z
N MET A 1 10.52 7.90 2.91
CA MET A 1 10.12 7.46 1.55
C MET A 1 11.13 6.43 1.05
N SER A 2 10.95 5.16 1.38
CA SER A 2 11.88 4.08 1.01
C SER A 2 11.39 3.43 -0.27
N VAL A 3 12.03 3.76 -1.38
CA VAL A 3 11.45 3.46 -2.69
C VAL A 3 12.08 2.28 -3.40
N VAL A 4 13.37 2.07 -3.29
CA VAL A 4 14.02 1.02 -4.08
C VAL A 4 15.20 0.43 -3.33
N THR A 5 15.18 -0.86 -3.07
CA THR A 5 16.35 -1.60 -2.67
C THR A 5 16.82 -2.47 -3.82
N CYS A 6 18.04 -2.25 -4.30
CA CYS A 6 18.69 -3.07 -5.30
C CYS A 6 19.25 -4.32 -4.61
N SER A 7 18.86 -5.51 -5.04
CA SER A 7 19.46 -6.77 -4.60
C SER A 7 20.46 -7.26 -5.65
N SER A 8 21.59 -7.74 -5.17
CA SER A 8 22.62 -8.43 -5.98
C SER A 8 22.02 -9.67 -6.64
N ARG A 9 21.71 -9.66 -7.87
CA ARG A 9 21.31 -10.70 -8.82
C ARG A 9 20.14 -10.30 -9.72
N GLY A 10 20.10 -9.04 -10.18
CA GLY A 10 19.10 -8.63 -11.16
C GLY A 10 17.65 -8.62 -10.65
N ARG A 11 17.43 -8.33 -9.35
CA ARG A 11 16.07 -8.23 -8.78
C ARG A 11 15.86 -6.89 -8.12
N ARG A 12 14.73 -6.26 -8.45
CA ARG A 12 14.31 -5.00 -7.85
C ARG A 12 13.07 -5.19 -7.00
N ARG A 13 12.98 -4.44 -5.90
CA ARG A 13 11.82 -4.45 -5.00
C ARG A 13 11.26 -3.04 -4.89
N LEU A 14 9.94 -2.93 -5.03
CA LEU A 14 9.21 -1.68 -4.83
C LEU A 14 8.14 -1.95 -3.77
N VAL A 15 8.24 -1.31 -2.61
CA VAL A 15 7.32 -1.58 -1.50
C VAL A 15 6.00 -0.84 -1.71
N GLY A 16 4.99 -1.60 -2.12
CA GLY A 16 3.62 -1.15 -2.30
C GLY A 16 2.76 -1.20 -1.04
N SER A 17 1.49 -0.90 -1.20
CA SER A 17 0.47 -0.97 -0.15
C SER A 17 -0.87 -1.37 -0.76
N ILE A 18 -1.75 -1.98 0.06
CA ILE A 18 -3.15 -2.22 -0.32
C ILE A 18 -3.89 -0.91 -0.65
N LEU A 19 -3.48 0.22 -0.06
CA LEU A 19 -4.03 1.54 -0.37
C LEU A 19 -3.62 2.06 -1.76
N GLY A 20 -2.60 1.46 -2.38
CA GLY A 20 -2.29 1.66 -3.79
C GLY A 20 -3.18 0.86 -4.74
N LEU A 21 -3.98 -0.09 -4.24
CA LEU A 21 -5.01 -0.81 -5.00
C LEU A 21 -6.33 -0.04 -5.01
N ARG A 22 -6.73 0.42 -3.85
CA ARG A 22 -7.94 1.21 -3.65
C ARG A 22 -7.70 2.27 -2.58
N PRO A 23 -7.79 3.56 -2.95
CA PRO A 23 -7.56 4.64 -2.01
C PRO A 23 -8.63 4.68 -0.91
N LEU A 24 -8.23 5.17 0.26
CA LEU A 24 -9.15 5.49 1.34
C LEU A 24 -9.11 6.99 1.61
N PRO A 25 -10.21 7.58 2.07
CA PRO A 25 -10.26 9.00 2.45
C PRO A 25 -9.17 9.38 3.46
N LEU A 26 -8.77 10.63 3.49
CA LEU A 26 -7.76 11.22 4.38
C LEU A 26 -6.31 10.70 4.17
N HIS A 27 -6.07 9.93 3.11
CA HIS A 27 -4.74 9.39 2.78
C HIS A 27 -4.38 9.63 1.30
N ALA A 28 -4.85 10.74 0.70
CA ALA A 28 -4.72 10.99 -0.73
C ALA A 28 -3.27 10.93 -1.23
N GLU A 29 -2.37 11.66 -0.59
CA GLU A 29 -0.95 11.72 -0.96
C GLU A 29 -0.27 10.35 -0.89
N TYR A 30 -0.52 9.62 0.19
CA TYR A 30 0.00 8.27 0.37
C TYR A 30 -0.55 7.32 -0.70
N CYS A 31 -1.85 7.38 -0.97
CA CYS A 31 -2.50 6.56 -1.98
C CYS A 31 -1.95 6.85 -3.38
N VAL A 32 -1.77 8.12 -3.75
CA VAL A 32 -1.16 8.52 -5.03
C VAL A 32 0.26 7.97 -5.15
N ALA A 33 1.09 8.15 -4.12
CA ALA A 33 2.45 7.63 -4.12
C ALA A 33 2.50 6.09 -4.27
N LYS A 34 1.63 5.36 -3.59
CA LYS A 34 1.61 3.89 -3.63
C LYS A 34 0.96 3.34 -4.92
N SER A 35 0.00 4.05 -5.50
CA SER A 35 -0.54 3.74 -6.82
C SER A 35 0.49 3.98 -7.92
N GLY A 36 1.23 5.08 -7.84
CA GLY A 36 2.35 5.37 -8.74
C GLY A 36 3.43 4.29 -8.70
N LEU A 37 3.82 3.83 -7.49
CA LEU A 37 4.78 2.73 -7.35
C LEU A 37 4.26 1.42 -7.94
N ARG A 38 2.97 1.14 -7.85
CA ARG A 38 2.35 -0.04 -8.47
C ARG A 38 2.44 0.03 -10.00
N SER A 39 2.12 1.18 -10.56
CA SER A 39 2.23 1.43 -12.00
C SER A 39 3.67 1.32 -12.47
N LEU A 40 4.61 1.94 -11.75
CA LEU A 40 6.05 1.85 -12.02
C LEU A 40 6.55 0.40 -11.99
N ALA A 41 6.12 -0.40 -11.01
CA ALA A 41 6.48 -1.81 -10.98
C ALA A 41 6.01 -2.56 -12.23
N GLY A 42 4.83 -2.23 -12.73
CA GLY A 42 4.29 -2.79 -13.97
C GLY A 42 5.11 -2.41 -15.21
N VAL A 43 5.54 -1.15 -15.30
CA VAL A 43 6.40 -0.65 -16.39
C VAL A 43 7.77 -1.35 -16.34
N LEU A 44 8.44 -1.29 -15.18
CA LEU A 44 9.75 -1.88 -15.00
C LEU A 44 9.79 -3.40 -15.28
N ARG A 45 8.73 -4.15 -14.98
CA ARG A 45 8.65 -5.58 -15.32
C ARG A 45 8.74 -5.80 -16.83
N ARG A 46 8.08 -4.94 -17.61
CA ARG A 46 8.09 -5.05 -19.08
C ARG A 46 9.42 -4.61 -19.67
N GLU A 47 9.95 -3.49 -19.21
CA GLU A 47 11.21 -2.93 -19.71
C GLU A 47 12.41 -3.83 -19.38
N LEU A 48 12.43 -4.45 -18.19
CA LEU A 48 13.56 -5.25 -17.72
C LEU A 48 13.42 -6.75 -18.01
N ALA A 49 12.30 -7.18 -18.58
CA ALA A 49 12.06 -8.60 -18.88
C ALA A 49 13.13 -9.20 -19.78
N GLY A 50 13.54 -8.49 -20.83
CA GLY A 50 14.59 -8.92 -21.75
C GLY A 50 16.00 -8.99 -21.14
N GLN A 51 16.21 -8.33 -20.00
CA GLN A 51 17.47 -8.31 -19.26
C GLN A 51 17.51 -9.37 -18.14
N GLY A 52 16.48 -10.20 -17.99
CA GLY A 52 16.37 -11.19 -16.93
C GLY A 52 16.21 -10.60 -15.51
N ILE A 53 15.91 -9.32 -15.41
CA ILE A 53 15.73 -8.62 -14.13
C ILE A 53 14.28 -8.73 -13.67
N GLY A 54 14.07 -9.40 -12.53
CA GLY A 54 12.75 -9.51 -11.91
C GLY A 54 12.39 -8.28 -11.08
N VAL A 55 11.10 -7.90 -11.07
CA VAL A 55 10.57 -6.80 -10.23
C VAL A 55 9.47 -7.35 -9.32
N LEU A 56 9.73 -7.35 -8.02
CA LEU A 56 8.77 -7.75 -7.00
C LEU A 56 8.08 -6.50 -6.40
N LEU A 57 6.76 -6.53 -6.30
CA LEU A 57 5.96 -5.54 -5.59
C LEU A 57 5.28 -6.21 -4.38
N PRO A 58 5.85 -6.15 -3.16
CA PRO A 58 5.11 -6.47 -1.95
C PRO A 58 3.99 -5.46 -1.74
N THR A 59 2.74 -5.90 -1.78
CA THR A 59 1.56 -5.07 -1.53
C THR A 59 1.13 -5.27 -0.09
N LEU A 60 1.63 -4.42 0.80
CA LEU A 60 1.50 -4.58 2.25
C LEU A 60 0.16 -4.06 2.77
N GLY A 61 -0.45 -4.82 3.68
CA GLY A 61 -1.46 -4.33 4.61
C GLY A 61 -0.84 -3.58 5.80
N PRO A 62 -1.57 -3.40 6.91
CA PRO A 62 -1.01 -2.83 8.12
C PRO A 62 0.15 -3.67 8.65
N VAL A 63 1.26 -3.01 8.98
CA VAL A 63 2.45 -3.61 9.59
C VAL A 63 2.68 -2.96 10.94
N GLU A 64 3.06 -3.74 11.94
CA GLU A 64 3.48 -3.25 13.23
C GLU A 64 4.87 -2.62 13.11
N SER A 65 4.91 -1.31 12.91
CA SER A 65 6.15 -0.57 12.74
C SER A 65 6.02 0.83 13.34
N GLU A 66 7.14 1.48 13.57
CA GLU A 66 7.22 2.87 14.02
C GLU A 66 6.76 3.89 12.97
N PHE A 67 6.30 3.43 11.80
CA PHE A 67 5.84 4.30 10.72
C PHE A 67 4.79 5.31 11.19
N TRP A 68 3.87 4.88 12.05
CA TRP A 68 2.79 5.73 12.55
C TRP A 68 3.27 6.75 13.59
N THR A 69 4.34 6.44 14.34
CA THR A 69 4.95 7.36 15.30
C THR A 69 5.88 8.37 14.63
N ALA A 70 6.38 8.03 13.45
CA ALA A 70 7.23 8.89 12.64
C ALA A 70 6.46 9.87 11.73
N LEU A 71 5.13 9.76 11.66
CA LEU A 71 4.30 10.74 10.95
C LEU A 71 4.25 12.04 11.75
N VAL A 72 4.62 13.14 11.11
CA VAL A 72 4.66 14.48 11.73
C VAL A 72 3.25 14.98 12.07
N GLU A 73 2.25 14.54 11.31
CA GLU A 73 0.84 14.85 11.55
C GLU A 73 -0.03 13.63 11.26
N GLY A 74 -0.91 13.32 12.19
CA GLY A 74 -1.94 12.31 12.02
C GLY A 74 -1.91 11.19 13.04
N GLU A 75 -3.08 10.82 13.53
CA GLU A 75 -3.25 9.64 14.38
C GLU A 75 -3.29 8.36 13.54
N ARG A 76 -2.81 7.28 14.15
CA ARG A 76 -2.92 5.94 13.58
C ARG A 76 -4.40 5.62 13.34
N PRO A 77 -4.82 5.35 12.10
CA PRO A 77 -6.22 5.08 11.79
C PRO A 77 -6.76 3.90 12.61
N ALA A 78 -7.97 4.04 13.12
CA ALA A 78 -8.60 3.02 13.97
C ALA A 78 -8.68 1.63 13.29
N TRP A 79 -8.85 1.59 11.96
CA TRP A 79 -8.89 0.34 11.19
C TRP A 79 -7.55 -0.40 11.15
N SER A 80 -6.44 0.28 11.44
CA SER A 80 -5.09 -0.32 11.44
C SER A 80 -4.61 -0.73 12.83
N ARG A 81 -5.32 -0.30 13.90
CA ARG A 81 -4.95 -0.62 15.29
C ARG A 81 -5.16 -2.11 15.56
N GLY A 82 -4.15 -2.77 16.15
CA GLY A 82 -4.24 -4.18 16.54
C GLY A 82 -4.33 -5.20 15.40
N ARG A 83 -4.11 -4.79 14.15
CA ARG A 83 -4.21 -5.66 12.96
C ARG A 83 -2.93 -5.71 12.14
N GLY A 84 -1.84 -5.20 12.67
CA GLY A 84 -0.55 -5.19 11.99
C GLY A 84 0.09 -6.58 11.93
N MET A 85 0.77 -6.87 10.83
CA MET A 85 1.63 -8.04 10.76
C MET A 85 3.01 -7.69 11.33
N PRO A 86 3.63 -8.58 12.13
CA PRO A 86 4.98 -8.36 12.63
C PRO A 86 5.97 -8.13 11.49
N PRO A 87 6.89 -7.16 11.58
CA PRO A 87 7.85 -6.84 10.51
C PRO A 87 8.70 -8.04 10.08
N LYS A 88 9.10 -8.89 11.02
CA LYS A 88 9.84 -10.11 10.73
C LYS A 88 9.08 -11.02 9.76
N ARG A 89 7.78 -11.22 10.01
CA ARG A 89 6.96 -12.07 9.15
C ARG A 89 6.77 -11.47 7.76
N VAL A 90 6.65 -10.15 7.67
CA VAL A 90 6.61 -9.44 6.38
C VAL A 90 7.90 -9.67 5.61
N ALA A 91 9.07 -9.54 6.27
CA ALA A 91 10.36 -9.77 5.66
C ALA A 91 10.52 -11.20 5.11
N GLU A 92 10.14 -12.22 5.90
CA GLU A 92 10.15 -13.62 5.47
C GLU A 92 9.32 -13.86 4.20
N LEU A 93 8.12 -13.28 4.15
CA LEU A 93 7.23 -13.41 2.99
C LEU A 93 7.78 -12.69 1.74
N ILE A 94 8.44 -11.54 1.93
CA ILE A 94 9.11 -10.82 0.84
C ILE A 94 10.28 -11.65 0.32
N LEU A 95 11.10 -12.21 1.19
CA LEU A 95 12.24 -13.06 0.81
C LEU A 95 11.76 -14.30 0.04
N SER A 96 10.75 -15.00 0.54
CA SER A 96 10.13 -16.12 -0.16
C SER A 96 9.58 -15.73 -1.53
N GLY A 97 8.96 -14.55 -1.64
CA GLY A 97 8.49 -14.02 -2.92
C GLY A 97 9.63 -13.75 -3.92
N LEU A 98 10.77 -13.28 -3.41
CA LEU A 98 11.98 -13.10 -4.23
C LEU A 98 12.54 -14.44 -4.73
N GLU A 99 12.64 -15.44 -3.86
CA GLU A 99 13.12 -16.78 -4.21
C GLU A 99 12.24 -17.42 -5.28
N ARG A 100 10.92 -17.33 -5.10
CA ARG A 100 9.93 -17.87 -6.05
C ARG A 100 9.73 -17.04 -7.31
N ARG A 101 10.45 -15.94 -7.47
CA ARG A 101 10.35 -15.02 -8.62
C ARG A 101 8.92 -14.51 -8.86
N THR A 102 8.13 -14.33 -7.81
CA THR A 102 6.77 -13.81 -7.95
C THR A 102 6.78 -12.31 -8.27
N ALA A 103 5.83 -11.88 -9.08
CA ALA A 103 5.69 -10.47 -9.44
C ALA A 103 5.10 -9.64 -8.31
N GLU A 104 4.25 -10.23 -7.48
CA GLU A 104 3.56 -9.57 -6.37
C GLU A 104 3.40 -10.53 -5.18
N VAL A 105 3.57 -10.00 -3.98
CA VAL A 105 3.27 -10.70 -2.73
C VAL A 105 2.33 -9.84 -1.91
N VAL A 106 1.18 -10.41 -1.51
CA VAL A 106 0.21 -9.79 -0.63
C VAL A 106 0.22 -10.55 0.70
N PRO A 107 0.95 -10.06 1.72
CA PRO A 107 1.03 -10.72 3.02
C PRO A 107 -0.28 -10.66 3.79
N GLY A 108 -0.67 -11.78 4.37
CA GLY A 108 -1.84 -11.87 5.25
C GLY A 108 -3.17 -12.09 4.50
N TRP A 109 -4.06 -12.84 5.14
CA TRP A 109 -5.36 -13.19 4.56
C TRP A 109 -6.29 -11.96 4.44
N GLN A 110 -6.21 -11.02 5.39
CA GLN A 110 -7.00 -9.78 5.36
C GLN A 110 -6.61 -8.90 4.18
N ALA A 111 -5.30 -8.74 3.93
CA ALA A 111 -4.80 -7.97 2.79
C ALA A 111 -5.17 -8.65 1.46
N LYS A 112 -5.11 -9.99 1.40
CA LYS A 112 -5.56 -10.75 0.23
C LYS A 112 -7.05 -10.58 -0.03
N GLY A 113 -7.88 -10.67 1.01
CA GLY A 113 -9.32 -10.44 0.91
C GLY A 113 -9.63 -9.02 0.43
N TYR A 114 -8.96 -8.01 0.98
CA TYR A 114 -9.09 -6.63 0.51
C TYR A 114 -8.66 -6.46 -0.95
N ALA A 115 -7.51 -7.02 -1.32
CA ALA A 115 -7.00 -6.95 -2.69
C ALA A 115 -7.96 -7.62 -3.69
N TRP A 116 -8.52 -8.77 -3.33
CA TRP A 116 -9.54 -9.45 -4.11
C TRP A 116 -10.81 -8.60 -4.27
N LEU A 117 -11.33 -8.08 -3.15
CA LEU A 117 -12.52 -7.23 -3.15
C LEU A 117 -12.30 -5.94 -3.95
N ALA A 118 -11.12 -5.32 -3.81
CA ALA A 118 -10.74 -4.11 -4.55
C ALA A 118 -10.73 -4.33 -6.07
N ARG A 119 -10.41 -5.55 -6.50
CA ARG A 119 -10.35 -5.92 -7.91
C ARG A 119 -11.73 -6.21 -8.50
N TRP A 120 -12.57 -6.94 -7.76
CA TRP A 120 -13.82 -7.48 -8.31
C TRP A 120 -15.06 -6.67 -7.94
N LEU A 121 -15.06 -6.02 -6.78
CA LEU A 121 -16.19 -5.27 -6.25
C LEU A 121 -15.77 -3.86 -5.79
N PRO A 122 -15.17 -3.03 -6.66
CA PRO A 122 -14.67 -1.71 -6.29
C PRO A 122 -15.76 -0.82 -5.67
N GLY A 123 -16.97 -0.84 -6.22
CA GLY A 123 -18.09 -0.05 -5.71
C GLY A 123 -18.57 -0.46 -4.31
N ALA A 124 -18.30 -1.69 -3.87
CA ALA A 124 -18.59 -2.10 -2.49
C ALA A 124 -17.63 -1.46 -1.50
N ILE A 125 -16.34 -1.41 -1.85
CA ILE A 125 -15.33 -0.70 -1.03
C ILE A 125 -15.62 0.78 -0.98
N ASP A 126 -15.99 1.40 -2.10
CA ASP A 126 -16.27 2.84 -2.16
C ASP A 126 -17.49 3.20 -1.29
N ARG A 127 -18.56 2.43 -1.37
CA ARG A 127 -19.74 2.62 -0.51
C ARG A 127 -19.41 2.41 0.97
N TRP A 128 -18.65 1.37 1.27
CA TRP A 128 -18.19 1.11 2.65
C TRP A 128 -17.29 2.25 3.17
N ALA A 129 -16.36 2.72 2.36
CA ALA A 129 -15.49 3.83 2.71
C ALA A 129 -16.28 5.12 2.89
N ALA A 130 -17.19 5.46 1.97
CA ALA A 130 -18.03 6.64 2.07
C ALA A 130 -18.93 6.62 3.31
N ALA A 131 -19.50 5.45 3.67
CA ALA A 131 -20.32 5.31 4.86
C ALA A 131 -19.53 5.44 6.17
N ARG A 132 -18.24 5.08 6.15
CA ARG A 132 -17.39 5.08 7.35
C ARG A 132 -16.62 6.38 7.53
N TRP A 133 -16.34 7.07 6.45
CA TRP A 133 -15.65 8.35 6.42
C TRP A 133 -16.61 9.45 5.95
N GLN A 134 -17.54 9.82 6.83
CA GLN A 134 -18.26 11.06 6.62
C GLN A 134 -17.30 12.22 6.92
N PRO A 135 -17.09 13.16 5.99
CA PRO A 135 -16.41 14.39 6.34
C PRO A 135 -17.18 15.07 7.48
N ASP A 136 -16.47 15.51 8.50
CA ASP A 136 -17.04 16.38 9.51
C ASP A 136 -17.78 17.51 8.80
N ARG A 137 -19.03 17.76 9.21
CA ARG A 137 -19.84 18.82 8.62
C ARG A 137 -19.06 20.13 8.68
N PRO A 138 -19.10 20.97 7.62
CA PRO A 138 -18.42 22.25 7.63
C PRO A 138 -18.90 23.09 8.82
N GLY A 139 -18.04 23.25 9.83
CA GLY A 139 -18.34 23.94 11.08
C GLY A 139 -17.47 23.54 12.26
N THR A 140 -16.83 22.38 12.25
CA THR A 140 -15.86 21.98 13.28
C THR A 140 -14.48 21.89 12.65
N GLY A 141 -13.78 23.02 12.64
CA GLY A 141 -12.48 23.17 11.99
C GLY A 141 -11.46 22.14 12.39
N LYS A 142 -10.94 21.47 11.38
CA LYS A 142 -9.54 21.00 11.27
C LYS A 142 -9.38 20.09 10.05
N THR A 143 -9.49 20.54 8.84
CA THR A 143 -8.95 19.86 7.62
C THR A 143 -9.77 20.13 6.35
N GLY A 144 -10.31 21.34 6.16
CA GLY A 144 -11.12 21.68 4.98
C GLY A 144 -10.42 22.50 3.89
N ASP A 145 -9.27 23.11 4.15
CA ASP A 145 -8.80 24.23 3.31
C ASP A 145 -7.61 23.92 2.37
N VAL A 146 -7.20 22.67 2.21
CA VAL A 146 -5.99 22.38 1.44
C VAL A 146 -6.26 22.07 -0.05
N PHE A 147 -7.50 21.81 -0.45
CA PHE A 147 -7.77 21.35 -1.82
C PHE A 147 -8.66 22.28 -2.69
N CYS A 148 -9.02 23.47 -2.21
CA CYS A 148 -9.79 24.45 -3.00
C CYS A 148 -9.14 25.83 -2.99
N ARG A 149 -7.94 25.93 -3.52
CA ARG A 149 -7.35 27.19 -4.03
C ARG A 149 -6.60 26.91 -5.31
#